data_2f40b98c74d72184b904b8198274d89b
#
_entry.id   2f40b98c74d72184b904b8198274d89b
#
_cell.length_a   1.000
_cell.length_b   1.000
_cell.length_c   1.000
_cell.angle_alpha   90.00
_cell.angle_beta   90.00
_cell.angle_gamma   90.00
#
_symmetry.space_group_name_H-M   'P 1'
#
loop_
_entity.id
_entity.type
_entity.pdbx_description
1 polymer ?
#
loop_
_entity_poly.entity_id
_entity_poly.type
_entity_poly.pdbx_seq_one_letter_code
_entity_poly.pdbx_strand_id
1 'polypeptide(L)'
;QGIKNANVPCHIFRHNDVGHLKELLNTSNASVPKLIVLESLYSMEGLRSPLKQIVSLAKEFNALTYLDEVHSVGLYGSEGRGIAEEQNVSDEIDIINGTLSKAFGQMGGYVAASSDIIDFIRSFAPGFIFTSSANPSIAAASIKAIEVAKKSENLREDIRKNSDLIRAGLRDLEIPHLDNDSHIIPIHLEDPRLCKNAANLLIEDHGIYIQPVFYPTVPKGDERFRVTITPKHQAEDITRFLSSLNQVWDKLSLRREATVSTSNSQVSKIY
;
A
#
# COMPACT_ATOMS: atom_id res chain seq x y z
N GLN A 1 14.01 -2.26 8.05
CA GLN A 1 15.22 -1.89 8.82
C GLN A 1 14.94 -1.76 10.31
N GLY A 2 13.81 -1.13 10.74
CA GLY A 2 13.45 -0.98 12.16
C GLY A 2 13.40 -2.29 12.92
N ILE A 3 12.73 -3.30 12.38
CA ILE A 3 12.64 -4.65 12.97
C ILE A 3 14.03 -5.27 13.11
N LYS A 4 14.89 -5.16 12.09
CA LYS A 4 16.27 -5.66 12.14
C LYS A 4 17.10 -4.96 13.21
N ASN A 5 16.91 -3.64 13.36
CA ASN A 5 17.64 -2.86 14.37
C ASN A 5 17.17 -3.11 15.80
N ALA A 6 15.95 -3.60 15.98
CA ALA A 6 15.40 -3.92 17.30
C ALA A 6 16.09 -5.13 17.96
N ASN A 7 16.80 -5.96 17.17
CA ASN A 7 17.52 -7.14 17.64
C ASN A 7 16.66 -8.10 18.50
N VAL A 8 15.42 -8.29 18.07
CA VAL A 8 14.44 -9.20 18.69
C VAL A 8 14.10 -10.33 17.71
N PRO A 9 13.63 -11.48 18.19
CA PRO A 9 13.12 -12.54 17.31
C PRO A 9 12.04 -12.00 16.38
N CYS A 10 12.18 -12.28 15.08
CA CYS A 10 11.25 -11.86 14.05
C CYS A 10 10.77 -13.08 13.26
N HIS A 11 9.47 -13.23 13.16
CA HIS A 11 8.81 -14.29 12.41
C HIS A 11 7.96 -13.66 11.32
N ILE A 12 8.19 -14.07 10.07
CA ILE A 12 7.46 -13.56 8.91
C ILE A 12 6.31 -14.52 8.62
N PHE A 13 5.08 -14.07 8.73
CA PHE A 13 3.93 -14.85 8.29
C PHE A 13 3.65 -14.65 6.79
N ARG A 14 3.06 -15.67 6.15
CA ARG A 14 2.68 -15.59 4.74
C ARG A 14 1.69 -14.46 4.52
N HIS A 15 1.83 -13.77 3.39
CA HIS A 15 1.04 -12.60 3.04
C HIS A 15 -0.46 -12.84 3.20
N ASN A 16 -1.12 -12.04 4.03
CA ASN A 16 -2.55 -12.12 4.36
C ASN A 16 -3.04 -13.49 4.88
N ASP A 17 -2.13 -14.40 5.24
CA ASP A 17 -2.47 -15.73 5.76
C ASP A 17 -2.65 -15.69 7.28
N VAL A 18 -3.90 -15.48 7.68
CA VAL A 18 -4.32 -15.42 9.10
C VAL A 18 -4.08 -16.76 9.81
N GLY A 19 -4.22 -17.88 9.07
CA GLY A 19 -3.96 -19.22 9.60
C GLY A 19 -2.48 -19.40 9.99
N HIS A 20 -1.58 -19.02 9.09
CA HIS A 20 -0.14 -19.06 9.38
C HIS A 20 0.26 -18.08 10.50
N LEU A 21 -0.36 -16.89 10.56
CA LEU A 21 -0.15 -15.99 11.69
C LEU A 21 -0.57 -16.65 13.00
N LYS A 22 -1.71 -17.34 13.05
CA LYS A 22 -2.18 -18.08 14.23
C LYS A 22 -1.23 -19.20 14.62
N GLU A 23 -0.70 -19.96 13.67
CA GLU A 23 0.31 -21.00 13.91
C GLU A 23 1.57 -20.43 14.60
N LEU A 24 2.10 -19.31 14.08
CA LEU A 24 3.26 -18.63 14.66
C LEU A 24 2.99 -18.11 16.07
N LEU A 25 1.83 -17.54 16.30
CA LEU A 25 1.42 -17.06 17.63
C LEU A 25 1.28 -18.22 18.63
N ASN A 26 0.72 -19.36 18.22
CA ASN A 26 0.58 -20.56 19.05
C ASN A 26 1.94 -21.14 19.48
N THR A 27 2.95 -21.07 18.61
CA THR A 27 4.30 -21.59 18.92
C THR A 27 5.13 -20.62 19.76
N SER A 28 4.69 -19.37 19.89
CA SER A 28 5.39 -18.35 20.68
C SER A 28 5.14 -18.52 22.17
N ASN A 29 6.15 -18.20 23.01
CA ASN A 29 5.97 -18.21 24.47
C ASN A 29 4.92 -17.17 24.90
N ALA A 30 3.91 -17.62 25.65
CA ALA A 30 2.80 -16.78 26.08
C ALA A 30 3.23 -15.59 26.96
N SER A 31 4.31 -15.74 27.73
CA SER A 31 4.83 -14.70 28.65
C SER A 31 5.66 -13.61 27.95
N VAL A 32 6.02 -13.80 26.68
CA VAL A 32 6.84 -12.82 25.93
C VAL A 32 5.91 -11.82 25.24
N PRO A 33 6.18 -10.50 25.36
CA PRO A 33 5.45 -9.49 24.59
C PRO A 33 5.56 -9.74 23.08
N LYS A 34 4.47 -9.55 22.37
CA LYS A 34 4.37 -9.77 20.93
C LYS A 34 3.88 -8.49 20.23
N LEU A 35 4.43 -8.22 19.06
CA LEU A 35 3.98 -7.13 18.20
C LEU A 35 3.73 -7.68 16.80
N ILE A 36 2.50 -7.55 16.32
CA ILE A 36 2.11 -7.88 14.94
C ILE A 36 2.26 -6.61 14.12
N VAL A 37 3.13 -6.65 13.10
CA VAL A 37 3.41 -5.51 12.22
C VAL A 37 2.90 -5.82 10.82
N LEU A 38 2.08 -4.94 10.26
CA LEU A 38 1.48 -5.14 8.93
C LEU A 38 1.15 -3.79 8.26
N GLU A 39 0.99 -3.81 6.93
CA GLU A 39 0.37 -2.71 6.19
C GLU A 39 -1.14 -2.95 6.08
N SER A 40 -1.95 -1.91 6.11
CA SER A 40 -3.39 -2.00 5.84
C SER A 40 -3.66 -2.23 4.35
N LEU A 41 -2.84 -1.57 3.52
CA LEU A 41 -2.80 -1.66 2.06
C LEU A 41 -1.37 -1.87 1.62
N TYR A 42 -1.07 -3.03 1.08
CA TYR A 42 0.29 -3.37 0.66
C TYR A 42 0.72 -2.59 -0.56
N SER A 43 1.87 -1.95 -0.45
CA SER A 43 2.36 -0.93 -1.36
C SER A 43 2.62 -1.40 -2.79
N MET A 44 2.98 -2.69 -2.98
CA MET A 44 3.36 -3.23 -4.29
C MET A 44 2.25 -4.05 -4.93
N GLU A 45 1.38 -4.65 -4.15
CA GLU A 45 0.28 -5.50 -4.61
C GLU A 45 -1.07 -4.77 -4.64
N GLY A 46 -1.22 -3.71 -3.83
CA GLY A 46 -2.51 -3.05 -3.64
C GLY A 46 -3.55 -3.96 -2.96
N LEU A 47 -3.10 -4.99 -2.27
CA LEU A 47 -3.98 -5.88 -1.52
C LEU A 47 -4.26 -5.33 -0.13
N ARG A 48 -5.47 -5.52 0.35
CA ARG A 48 -5.89 -5.11 1.70
C ARG A 48 -5.62 -6.21 2.71
N SER A 49 -5.21 -5.82 3.91
CA SER A 49 -5.09 -6.74 5.03
C SER A 49 -6.47 -7.10 5.62
N PRO A 50 -6.64 -8.36 6.07
CA PRO A 50 -7.84 -8.79 6.77
C PRO A 50 -7.81 -8.33 8.24
N LEU A 51 -7.90 -7.00 8.48
CA LEU A 51 -7.63 -6.37 9.78
C LEU A 51 -8.51 -6.93 10.90
N LYS A 52 -9.82 -7.14 10.65
CA LYS A 52 -10.72 -7.70 11.66
C LYS A 52 -10.26 -9.04 12.23
N GLN A 53 -9.77 -9.91 11.35
CA GLN A 53 -9.27 -11.23 11.74
C GLN A 53 -7.95 -11.12 12.50
N ILE A 54 -7.04 -10.25 12.03
CA ILE A 54 -5.73 -10.03 12.67
C ILE A 54 -5.90 -9.41 14.06
N VAL A 55 -6.77 -8.42 14.21
CA VAL A 55 -7.09 -7.80 15.50
C VAL A 55 -7.69 -8.82 16.47
N SER A 56 -8.59 -9.68 15.98
CA SER A 56 -9.15 -10.76 16.81
C SER A 56 -8.06 -11.71 17.33
N LEU A 57 -7.11 -12.10 16.47
CA LEU A 57 -5.96 -12.90 16.88
C LEU A 57 -5.04 -12.15 17.85
N ALA A 58 -4.76 -10.86 17.60
CA ALA A 58 -3.94 -10.06 18.50
C ALA A 58 -4.49 -10.06 19.91
N LYS A 59 -5.81 -9.92 20.07
CA LYS A 59 -6.49 -10.02 21.37
C LYS A 59 -6.41 -11.43 21.97
N GLU A 60 -6.66 -12.47 21.16
CA GLU A 60 -6.59 -13.88 21.60
C GLU A 60 -5.21 -14.21 22.20
N PHE A 61 -4.14 -13.67 21.60
CA PHE A 61 -2.76 -13.96 21.97
C PHE A 61 -2.05 -12.87 22.79
N ASN A 62 -2.78 -11.87 23.29
CA ASN A 62 -2.26 -10.70 24.00
C ASN A 62 -1.05 -10.08 23.29
N ALA A 63 -1.21 -9.84 21.99
CA ALA A 63 -0.23 -9.21 21.13
C ALA A 63 -0.65 -7.77 20.82
N LEU A 64 0.31 -6.85 20.77
CA LEU A 64 0.09 -5.50 20.26
C LEU A 64 0.07 -5.52 18.72
N THR A 65 -0.61 -4.54 18.16
CA THR A 65 -0.72 -4.32 16.71
C THR A 65 -0.02 -3.04 16.29
N TYR A 66 0.81 -3.10 15.25
CA TYR A 66 1.38 -1.94 14.56
C TYR A 66 0.90 -1.97 13.11
N LEU A 67 0.05 -1.01 12.77
CA LEU A 67 -0.56 -0.88 11.46
C LEU A 67 0.07 0.28 10.68
N ASP A 68 0.61 -0.01 9.51
CA ASP A 68 1.03 1.00 8.55
C ASP A 68 -0.13 1.36 7.61
N GLU A 69 -0.63 2.58 7.74
CA GLU A 69 -1.69 3.17 6.91
C GLU A 69 -1.16 4.13 5.84
N VAL A 70 0.14 4.12 5.59
CA VAL A 70 0.82 5.07 4.70
C VAL A 70 0.23 5.13 3.29
N HIS A 71 -0.29 4.02 2.77
CA HIS A 71 -0.92 3.93 1.46
C HIS A 71 -2.44 4.12 1.48
N SER A 72 -3.05 4.23 2.63
CA SER A 72 -4.51 4.28 2.79
C SER A 72 -5.05 5.57 3.37
N VAL A 73 -4.30 6.26 4.25
CA VAL A 73 -4.71 7.55 4.80
C VAL A 73 -4.95 8.58 3.70
N GLY A 74 -6.04 9.33 3.84
CA GLY A 74 -6.55 10.28 2.85
C GLY A 74 -7.43 9.67 1.76
N LEU A 75 -7.38 8.32 1.57
CA LEU A 75 -7.98 7.62 0.44
C LEU A 75 -9.12 6.65 0.82
N TYR A 76 -9.13 6.13 2.04
CA TYR A 76 -10.10 5.14 2.52
C TYR A 76 -10.74 5.60 3.82
N GLY A 77 -11.94 5.05 4.07
CA GLY A 77 -12.78 5.46 5.18
C GLY A 77 -13.60 6.72 4.87
N SER A 78 -14.64 6.97 5.66
CA SER A 78 -15.59 8.08 5.46
C SER A 78 -14.92 9.45 5.65
N GLU A 79 -14.01 9.57 6.61
CA GLU A 79 -13.21 10.77 6.85
C GLU A 79 -11.79 10.70 6.26
N GLY A 80 -11.45 9.61 5.55
CA GLY A 80 -10.12 9.39 4.99
C GLY A 80 -9.07 9.01 6.03
N ARG A 81 -9.46 8.35 7.11
CA ARG A 81 -8.51 7.92 8.15
C ARG A 81 -7.77 6.63 7.80
N GLY A 82 -8.19 5.91 6.74
CA GLY A 82 -7.56 4.70 6.26
C GLY A 82 -8.46 3.47 6.28
N ILE A 83 -7.87 2.31 6.04
CA ILE A 83 -8.62 1.03 5.98
C ILE A 83 -9.08 0.57 7.37
N ALA A 84 -8.37 0.92 8.43
CA ALA A 84 -8.82 0.63 9.79
C ALA A 84 -10.17 1.31 10.11
N GLU A 85 -10.35 2.57 9.64
CA GLU A 85 -11.65 3.26 9.72
C GLU A 85 -12.70 2.54 8.87
N GLU A 86 -12.39 2.24 7.62
CA GLU A 86 -13.32 1.57 6.69
C GLU A 86 -13.79 0.21 7.22
N GLN A 87 -12.92 -0.53 7.90
CA GLN A 87 -13.25 -1.81 8.54
C GLN A 87 -13.81 -1.67 9.95
N ASN A 88 -13.91 -0.46 10.50
CA ASN A 88 -14.38 -0.16 11.87
C ASN A 88 -13.56 -0.88 12.96
N VAL A 89 -12.22 -0.86 12.82
CA VAL A 89 -11.27 -1.45 13.79
C VAL A 89 -10.22 -0.46 14.30
N SER A 90 -10.34 0.83 13.98
CA SER A 90 -9.32 1.84 14.35
C SER A 90 -9.03 1.87 15.85
N ASP A 91 -10.07 1.77 16.68
CA ASP A 91 -9.94 1.83 18.14
C ASP A 91 -9.38 0.52 18.74
N GLU A 92 -9.21 -0.50 17.92
CA GLU A 92 -8.68 -1.80 18.31
C GLU A 92 -7.23 -2.01 17.90
N ILE A 93 -6.65 -1.04 17.19
CA ILE A 93 -5.24 -1.02 16.77
C ILE A 93 -4.43 -0.24 17.81
N ASP A 94 -3.35 -0.81 18.31
CA ASP A 94 -2.54 -0.19 19.36
C ASP A 94 -1.67 0.95 18.81
N ILE A 95 -1.09 0.77 17.62
CA ILE A 95 -0.21 1.75 17.00
C ILE A 95 -0.56 1.89 15.52
N ILE A 96 -0.90 3.10 15.09
CA ILE A 96 -1.12 3.45 13.69
C ILE A 96 0.00 4.35 13.21
N ASN A 97 0.67 3.98 12.13
CA ASN A 97 1.64 4.79 11.42
C ASN A 97 1.01 5.38 10.16
N GLY A 98 1.13 6.68 9.97
CA GLY A 98 0.64 7.38 8.80
C GLY A 98 1.66 8.35 8.21
N THR A 99 1.42 8.77 6.98
CA THR A 99 2.29 9.74 6.29
C THR A 99 1.52 10.98 5.84
N LEU A 100 2.23 12.09 5.80
CA LEU A 100 1.75 13.33 5.20
C LEU A 100 2.24 13.48 3.74
N SER A 101 3.15 12.60 3.28
CA SER A 101 3.87 12.78 2.02
C SER A 101 3.21 12.13 0.79
N LYS A 102 2.07 11.48 0.95
CA LYS A 102 1.31 10.88 -0.17
C LYS A 102 0.02 11.65 -0.44
N ALA A 103 -1.12 11.18 0.02
CA ALA A 103 -2.42 11.81 -0.25
C ALA A 103 -2.50 13.27 0.21
N PHE A 104 -1.82 13.62 1.30
CA PHE A 104 -1.82 14.98 1.82
C PHE A 104 -0.80 15.92 1.15
N GLY A 105 0.17 15.39 0.37
CA GLY A 105 1.13 16.18 -0.42
C GLY A 105 2.08 17.04 0.41
N GLN A 106 2.37 16.65 1.67
CA GLN A 106 3.25 17.36 2.59
C GLN A 106 4.45 16.51 3.00
N MET A 107 5.38 17.07 3.78
CA MET A 107 6.50 16.30 4.34
C MET A 107 6.16 15.76 5.72
N GLY A 108 6.73 14.57 6.03
CA GLY A 108 6.66 13.99 7.36
C GLY A 108 5.62 12.87 7.48
N GLY A 109 5.43 12.47 8.70
CA GLY A 109 4.49 11.42 9.09
C GLY A 109 4.14 11.54 10.56
N TYR A 110 3.34 10.60 11.03
CA TYR A 110 2.87 10.58 12.41
C TYR A 110 2.69 9.14 12.89
N VAL A 111 2.73 9.00 14.20
CA VAL A 111 2.31 7.80 14.89
C VAL A 111 1.15 8.19 15.81
N ALA A 112 0.08 7.41 15.78
CA ALA A 112 -1.06 7.53 16.66
C ALA A 112 -1.15 6.26 17.53
N ALA A 113 -1.21 6.44 18.85
CA ALA A 113 -1.28 5.37 19.83
C ALA A 113 -1.80 5.94 21.17
N SER A 114 -1.87 5.09 22.20
CA SER A 114 -2.15 5.55 23.58
C SER A 114 -1.10 6.55 24.06
N SER A 115 -1.46 7.39 25.05
CA SER A 115 -0.55 8.37 25.66
C SER A 115 0.77 7.74 26.13
N ASP A 116 0.68 6.57 26.75
CA ASP A 116 1.86 5.89 27.31
C ASP A 116 2.83 5.41 26.22
N ILE A 117 2.28 4.86 25.10
CA ILE A 117 3.10 4.46 23.95
C ILE A 117 3.72 5.69 23.28
N ILE A 118 2.97 6.77 23.14
CA ILE A 118 3.49 8.01 22.53
C ILE A 118 4.57 8.63 23.41
N ASP A 119 4.40 8.66 24.73
CA ASP A 119 5.42 9.17 25.66
C ASP A 119 6.71 8.32 25.61
N PHE A 120 6.55 6.99 25.54
CA PHE A 120 7.68 6.08 25.36
C PHE A 120 8.42 6.34 24.03
N ILE A 121 7.69 6.46 22.89
CA ILE A 121 8.28 6.76 21.59
C ILE A 121 9.04 8.12 21.63
N ARG A 122 8.46 9.15 22.21
CA ARG A 122 9.08 10.48 22.32
C ARG A 122 10.34 10.45 23.16
N SER A 123 10.38 9.61 24.20
CA SER A 123 11.50 9.52 25.14
C SER A 123 12.64 8.63 24.66
N PHE A 124 12.35 7.60 23.83
CA PHE A 124 13.32 6.55 23.52
C PHE A 124 13.59 6.34 22.03
N ALA A 125 12.74 6.84 21.12
CA ALA A 125 12.94 6.60 19.68
C ALA A 125 14.01 7.54 19.11
N PRO A 126 15.17 7.03 18.67
CA PRO A 126 16.25 7.88 18.13
C PRO A 126 15.81 8.72 16.93
N GLY A 127 14.93 8.17 16.08
CA GLY A 127 14.38 8.88 14.92
C GLY A 127 13.48 10.05 15.28
N PHE A 128 12.98 10.13 16.51
CA PHE A 128 12.25 11.28 17.02
C PHE A 128 13.17 12.25 17.77
N ILE A 129 14.02 11.74 18.67
CA ILE A 129 14.87 12.54 19.57
C ILE A 129 15.92 13.36 18.78
N PHE A 130 16.55 12.73 17.78
CA PHE A 130 17.65 13.30 17.00
C PHE A 130 17.22 13.89 15.65
N THR A 131 15.96 14.29 15.53
CA THR A 131 15.44 14.97 14.34
C THR A 131 15.08 16.43 14.64
N SER A 132 15.13 17.27 13.62
CA SER A 132 14.64 18.65 13.72
C SER A 132 13.12 18.67 13.70
N SER A 133 12.52 19.65 14.39
CA SER A 133 11.07 19.86 14.37
C SER A 133 10.56 20.19 12.96
N ALA A 134 9.31 19.82 12.69
CA ALA A 134 8.65 20.17 11.44
C ALA A 134 8.57 21.69 11.26
N ASN A 135 8.76 22.16 10.02
CA ASN A 135 8.61 23.57 9.71
C ASN A 135 7.14 24.01 9.95
N PRO A 136 6.89 25.16 10.59
CA PRO A 136 5.53 25.65 10.85
C PRO A 136 4.65 25.78 9.60
N SER A 137 5.23 26.11 8.44
CA SER A 137 4.48 26.18 7.17
C SER A 137 3.99 24.80 6.73
N ILE A 138 4.81 23.75 6.91
CA ILE A 138 4.41 22.36 6.63
C ILE A 138 3.30 21.94 7.60
N ALA A 139 3.41 22.27 8.87
CA ALA A 139 2.37 21.95 9.85
C ALA A 139 1.02 22.62 9.49
N ALA A 140 1.04 23.91 9.15
CA ALA A 140 -0.16 24.64 8.74
C ALA A 140 -0.78 24.07 7.45
N ALA A 141 0.04 23.76 6.45
CA ALA A 141 -0.40 23.13 5.20
C ALA A 141 -0.97 21.73 5.43
N SER A 142 -0.37 20.94 6.34
CA SER A 142 -0.85 19.61 6.70
C SER A 142 -2.22 19.66 7.37
N ILE A 143 -2.44 20.61 8.30
CA ILE A 143 -3.76 20.81 8.92
C ILE A 143 -4.81 21.06 7.82
N LYS A 144 -4.50 21.96 6.88
CA LYS A 144 -5.42 22.26 5.78
C LYS A 144 -5.66 21.09 4.85
N ALA A 145 -4.62 20.33 4.51
CA ALA A 145 -4.74 19.14 3.68
C ALA A 145 -5.63 18.07 4.33
N ILE A 146 -5.48 17.85 5.65
CA ILE A 146 -6.32 16.93 6.42
C ILE A 146 -7.78 17.41 6.45
N GLU A 147 -8.02 18.70 6.70
CA GLU A 147 -9.38 19.27 6.67
C GLU A 147 -10.06 19.08 5.30
N VAL A 148 -9.31 19.27 4.21
CA VAL A 148 -9.81 19.04 2.85
C VAL A 148 -10.10 17.55 2.65
N ALA A 149 -9.18 16.66 3.00
CA ALA A 149 -9.34 15.22 2.82
C ALA A 149 -10.57 14.68 3.57
N LYS A 150 -10.80 15.13 4.80
CA LYS A 150 -11.99 14.75 5.59
C LYS A 150 -13.31 15.03 4.88
N LYS A 151 -13.36 16.09 4.08
CA LYS A 151 -14.58 16.56 3.38
C LYS A 151 -14.67 16.11 1.92
N SER A 152 -13.67 15.38 1.43
CA SER A 152 -13.51 15.04 0.00
C SER A 152 -13.92 13.60 -0.31
N GLU A 153 -15.09 13.18 0.13
CA GLU A 153 -15.62 11.85 -0.19
C GLU A 153 -15.80 11.66 -1.70
N ASN A 154 -16.25 12.70 -2.39
CA ASN A 154 -16.36 12.72 -3.84
C ASN A 154 -15.04 12.40 -4.56
N LEU A 155 -13.92 12.94 -4.09
CA LEU A 155 -12.60 12.64 -4.68
C LEU A 155 -12.19 11.18 -4.45
N ARG A 156 -12.53 10.60 -3.30
CA ARG A 156 -12.32 9.18 -3.02
C ARG A 156 -13.17 8.28 -3.91
N GLU A 157 -14.41 8.69 -4.18
CA GLU A 157 -15.28 7.99 -5.13
C GLU A 157 -14.74 8.05 -6.56
N ASP A 158 -14.25 9.21 -6.99
CA ASP A 158 -13.66 9.37 -8.32
C ASP A 158 -12.41 8.48 -8.49
N ILE A 159 -11.56 8.36 -7.46
CA ILE A 159 -10.44 7.41 -7.47
C ILE A 159 -10.93 5.98 -7.64
N ARG A 160 -11.98 5.56 -6.91
CA ARG A 160 -12.56 4.21 -7.04
C ARG A 160 -13.08 3.96 -8.45
N LYS A 161 -13.92 4.87 -8.97
CA LYS A 161 -14.46 4.78 -10.33
C LYS A 161 -13.36 4.70 -11.40
N ASN A 162 -12.35 5.57 -11.31
CA ASN A 162 -11.24 5.59 -12.24
C ASN A 162 -10.39 4.31 -12.18
N SER A 163 -10.19 3.78 -10.97
CA SER A 163 -9.48 2.50 -10.78
C SER A 163 -10.25 1.34 -11.39
N ASP A 164 -11.57 1.32 -11.25
CA ASP A 164 -12.44 0.28 -11.84
C ASP A 164 -12.45 0.35 -13.37
N LEU A 165 -12.46 1.57 -13.95
CA LEU A 165 -12.35 1.76 -15.40
C LEU A 165 -11.03 1.21 -15.95
N ILE A 166 -9.90 1.47 -15.27
CA ILE A 166 -8.60 0.91 -15.69
C ILE A 166 -8.63 -0.61 -15.62
N ARG A 167 -9.09 -1.21 -14.51
CA ARG A 167 -9.17 -2.66 -14.38
C ARG A 167 -10.06 -3.31 -15.44
N ALA A 168 -11.21 -2.70 -15.72
CA ALA A 168 -12.07 -3.15 -16.79
C ALA A 168 -11.36 -3.15 -18.15
N GLY A 169 -10.71 -2.02 -18.51
CA GLY A 169 -9.96 -1.93 -19.74
C GLY A 169 -8.77 -2.88 -19.85
N LEU A 170 -8.07 -3.13 -18.74
CA LEU A 170 -6.98 -4.12 -18.72
C LEU A 170 -7.50 -5.55 -18.94
N ARG A 171 -8.67 -5.90 -18.37
CA ARG A 171 -9.33 -7.19 -18.63
C ARG A 171 -9.75 -7.31 -20.09
N ASP A 172 -10.39 -6.28 -20.65
CA ASP A 172 -10.85 -6.28 -22.05
C ASP A 172 -9.68 -6.42 -23.05
N LEU A 173 -8.51 -5.89 -22.68
CA LEU A 173 -7.27 -5.98 -23.46
C LEU A 173 -6.43 -7.22 -23.14
N GLU A 174 -6.88 -8.07 -22.24
CA GLU A 174 -6.14 -9.25 -21.75
C GLU A 174 -4.72 -8.91 -21.26
N ILE A 175 -4.51 -7.72 -20.70
CA ILE A 175 -3.22 -7.28 -20.14
C ILE A 175 -3.08 -7.83 -18.71
N PRO A 176 -2.02 -8.61 -18.42
CA PRO A 176 -1.83 -9.24 -17.12
C PRO A 176 -1.73 -8.21 -15.99
N HIS A 177 -2.63 -8.26 -15.04
CA HIS A 177 -2.63 -7.41 -13.87
C HIS A 177 -3.12 -8.15 -12.64
N LEU A 178 -2.73 -7.66 -11.46
CA LEU A 178 -3.23 -8.22 -10.22
C LEU A 178 -4.66 -7.73 -9.97
N ASP A 179 -5.58 -8.67 -9.80
CA ASP A 179 -6.96 -8.35 -9.45
C ASP A 179 -7.04 -7.96 -7.97
N ASN A 180 -7.38 -6.69 -7.72
CA ASN A 180 -7.57 -6.12 -6.39
C ASN A 180 -8.65 -5.03 -6.47
N ASP A 181 -9.04 -4.49 -5.31
CA ASP A 181 -10.08 -3.47 -5.19
C ASP A 181 -9.53 -2.09 -4.77
N SER A 182 -8.21 -1.88 -4.91
CA SER A 182 -7.54 -0.66 -4.47
C SER A 182 -7.19 0.29 -5.62
N HIS A 183 -6.71 1.50 -5.27
CA HIS A 183 -6.21 2.48 -6.23
C HIS A 183 -4.81 2.14 -6.77
N ILE A 184 -4.17 1.10 -6.26
CA ILE A 184 -2.87 0.60 -6.73
C ILE A 184 -3.14 -0.58 -7.66
N ILE A 185 -2.79 -0.44 -8.94
CA ILE A 185 -3.05 -1.43 -9.98
C ILE A 185 -1.71 -1.92 -10.52
N PRO A 186 -1.22 -3.10 -10.09
CA PRO A 186 0.00 -3.70 -10.63
C PRO A 186 -0.28 -4.36 -11.99
N ILE A 187 0.51 -3.99 -13.02
CA ILE A 187 0.48 -4.61 -14.35
C ILE A 187 1.76 -5.42 -14.51
N HIS A 188 1.64 -6.73 -14.66
CA HIS A 188 2.78 -7.66 -14.68
C HIS A 188 3.46 -7.72 -16.04
N LEU A 189 4.80 -7.67 -16.03
CA LEU A 189 5.64 -7.85 -17.21
C LEU A 189 6.69 -8.96 -17.03
N GLU A 190 7.01 -9.35 -15.79
CA GLU A 190 7.85 -10.48 -15.39
C GLU A 190 9.30 -10.49 -15.95
N ASP A 191 9.70 -9.44 -16.66
CA ASP A 191 11.05 -9.24 -17.21
C ASP A 191 11.47 -7.78 -17.05
N PRO A 192 12.64 -7.50 -16.44
CA PRO A 192 13.08 -6.15 -16.16
C PRO A 192 13.44 -5.35 -17.43
N ARG A 193 13.88 -6.00 -18.50
CA ARG A 193 14.22 -5.33 -19.77
C ARG A 193 12.94 -4.96 -20.52
N LEU A 194 11.98 -5.88 -20.59
CA LEU A 194 10.68 -5.61 -21.21
C LEU A 194 9.96 -4.51 -20.46
N CYS A 195 9.94 -4.56 -19.13
CA CYS A 195 9.33 -3.55 -18.29
C CYS A 195 9.96 -2.15 -18.53
N LYS A 196 11.29 -2.07 -18.60
CA LYS A 196 11.99 -0.81 -18.92
C LYS A 196 11.68 -0.32 -20.33
N ASN A 197 11.73 -1.21 -21.32
CA ASN A 197 11.47 -0.86 -22.73
C ASN A 197 10.03 -0.37 -22.91
N ALA A 198 9.06 -1.05 -22.30
CA ALA A 198 7.67 -0.64 -22.36
C ALA A 198 7.44 0.73 -21.70
N ALA A 199 8.09 1.01 -20.54
CA ALA A 199 8.02 2.33 -19.90
C ALA A 199 8.63 3.43 -20.78
N ASN A 200 9.76 3.16 -21.44
CA ASN A 200 10.39 4.11 -22.37
C ASN A 200 9.48 4.39 -23.56
N LEU A 201 8.89 3.38 -24.19
CA LEU A 201 7.95 3.58 -25.31
C LEU A 201 6.72 4.38 -24.88
N LEU A 202 6.18 4.13 -23.70
CA LEU A 202 5.05 4.90 -23.20
C LEU A 202 5.38 6.40 -23.06
N ILE A 203 6.58 6.75 -22.61
CA ILE A 203 6.96 8.16 -22.48
C ILE A 203 7.38 8.77 -23.81
N GLU A 204 8.15 8.07 -24.64
CA GLU A 204 8.72 8.59 -25.89
C GLU A 204 7.65 8.72 -27.00
N ASP A 205 6.82 7.68 -27.20
CA ASP A 205 5.84 7.62 -28.28
C ASP A 205 4.48 8.21 -27.87
N HIS A 206 4.11 8.14 -26.58
CA HIS A 206 2.77 8.49 -26.11
C HIS A 206 2.74 9.63 -25.08
N GLY A 207 3.90 10.06 -24.56
CA GLY A 207 3.99 11.10 -23.52
C GLY A 207 3.36 10.67 -22.19
N ILE A 208 3.35 9.36 -21.89
CA ILE A 208 2.80 8.78 -20.67
C ILE A 208 3.92 8.26 -19.79
N TYR A 209 4.09 8.90 -18.62
CA TYR A 209 5.01 8.41 -17.62
C TYR A 209 4.35 7.33 -16.76
N ILE A 210 5.02 6.18 -16.63
CA ILE A 210 4.65 5.11 -15.71
C ILE A 210 5.89 4.63 -14.98
N GLN A 211 5.75 4.33 -13.68
CA GLN A 211 6.87 3.84 -12.88
C GLN A 211 7.04 2.33 -13.03
N PRO A 212 8.13 1.86 -13.65
CA PRO A 212 8.47 0.45 -13.60
C PRO A 212 9.06 0.10 -12.23
N VAL A 213 8.75 -1.09 -11.73
CA VAL A 213 9.21 -1.61 -10.45
C VAL A 213 9.99 -2.90 -10.68
N PHE A 214 11.20 -2.96 -10.09
CA PHE A 214 12.16 -4.04 -10.28
C PHE A 214 12.68 -4.58 -8.94
N TYR A 215 13.42 -5.70 -9.01
CA TYR A 215 14.24 -6.15 -7.89
C TYR A 215 15.20 -5.03 -7.41
N PRO A 216 15.37 -4.81 -6.11
CA PRO A 216 14.89 -5.61 -4.97
C PRO A 216 13.52 -5.20 -4.40
N THR A 217 12.82 -4.24 -5.03
CA THR A 217 11.50 -3.78 -4.55
C THR A 217 10.43 -4.85 -4.72
N VAL A 218 10.53 -5.62 -5.80
CA VAL A 218 9.75 -6.84 -6.04
C VAL A 218 10.71 -8.00 -6.32
N PRO A 219 10.30 -9.26 -6.15
CA PRO A 219 11.11 -10.43 -6.52
C PRO A 219 11.47 -10.43 -8.01
N LYS A 220 12.57 -11.10 -8.37
CA LYS A 220 12.90 -11.35 -9.78
C LYS A 220 11.83 -12.21 -10.43
N GLY A 221 11.41 -11.82 -11.62
CA GLY A 221 10.31 -12.45 -12.33
C GLY A 221 8.93 -11.94 -11.92
N ASP A 222 8.89 -10.86 -11.13
CA ASP A 222 7.65 -10.23 -10.66
C ASP A 222 7.66 -8.72 -10.95
N GLU A 223 8.48 -8.34 -11.94
CA GLU A 223 8.60 -6.98 -12.42
C GLU A 223 7.27 -6.51 -13.00
N ARG A 224 6.92 -5.25 -12.69
CA ARG A 224 5.60 -4.71 -12.99
C ARG A 224 5.61 -3.21 -13.21
N PHE A 225 4.59 -2.71 -13.84
CA PHE A 225 4.18 -1.32 -13.66
C PHE A 225 3.31 -1.19 -12.42
N ARG A 226 3.51 -0.13 -11.67
CA ARG A 226 2.65 0.23 -10.55
C ARG A 226 1.82 1.45 -10.94
N VAL A 227 0.61 1.23 -11.42
CA VAL A 227 -0.32 2.30 -11.75
C VAL A 227 -0.97 2.83 -10.49
N THR A 228 -0.99 4.14 -10.34
CA THR A 228 -1.69 4.83 -9.25
C THR A 228 -2.53 5.94 -9.85
N ILE A 229 -3.83 5.81 -9.74
CA ILE A 229 -4.78 6.76 -10.30
C ILE A 229 -5.11 7.90 -9.33
N THR A 230 -5.46 9.05 -9.86
CA THR A 230 -5.88 10.22 -9.09
C THR A 230 -7.29 10.66 -9.52
N PRO A 231 -8.00 11.45 -8.70
CA PRO A 231 -9.33 11.96 -9.07
C PRO A 231 -9.28 12.97 -10.21
N LYS A 232 -8.08 13.45 -10.60
CA LYS A 232 -7.91 14.41 -11.70
C LYS A 232 -7.83 13.76 -13.07
N HIS A 233 -7.60 12.45 -13.15
CA HIS A 233 -7.63 11.76 -14.42
C HIS A 233 -9.08 11.65 -14.91
N GLN A 234 -9.32 12.15 -16.12
CA GLN A 234 -10.61 12.08 -16.76
C GLN A 234 -10.75 10.78 -17.57
N ALA A 235 -11.96 10.47 -18.03
CA ALA A 235 -12.20 9.27 -18.82
C ALA A 235 -11.35 9.21 -20.11
N GLU A 236 -11.10 10.37 -20.70
CA GLU A 236 -10.24 10.51 -21.89
C GLU A 236 -8.79 10.15 -21.59
N ASP A 237 -8.26 10.52 -20.41
CA ASP A 237 -6.90 10.16 -19.97
C ASP A 237 -6.78 8.64 -19.79
N ILE A 238 -7.80 8.02 -19.19
CA ILE A 238 -7.85 6.57 -18.98
C ILE A 238 -7.93 5.83 -20.32
N THR A 239 -8.79 6.29 -21.23
CA THR A 239 -8.93 5.71 -22.57
C THR A 239 -7.62 5.82 -23.36
N ARG A 240 -6.97 7.00 -23.31
CA ARG A 240 -5.68 7.24 -23.94
C ARG A 240 -4.60 6.32 -23.34
N PHE A 241 -4.55 6.19 -22.01
CA PHE A 241 -3.60 5.31 -21.33
C PHE A 241 -3.77 3.86 -21.79
N LEU A 242 -4.99 3.32 -21.76
CA LEU A 242 -5.28 1.95 -22.18
C LEU A 242 -4.95 1.69 -23.65
N SER A 243 -5.30 2.63 -24.55
CA SER A 243 -4.97 2.55 -25.97
C SER A 243 -3.46 2.57 -26.21
N SER A 244 -2.72 3.44 -25.53
CA SER A 244 -1.26 3.53 -25.65
C SER A 244 -0.59 2.29 -25.08
N LEU A 245 -1.08 1.80 -23.95
CA LEU A 245 -0.59 0.57 -23.34
C LEU A 245 -0.79 -0.62 -24.27
N ASN A 246 -1.96 -0.74 -24.91
CA ASN A 246 -2.26 -1.77 -25.89
C ASN A 246 -1.28 -1.76 -27.08
N GLN A 247 -1.00 -0.56 -27.63
CA GLN A 247 -0.04 -0.40 -28.74
C GLN A 247 1.39 -0.83 -28.33
N VAL A 248 1.81 -0.50 -27.11
CA VAL A 248 3.12 -0.93 -26.58
C VAL A 248 3.16 -2.44 -26.39
N TRP A 249 2.07 -3.06 -25.90
CA TRP A 249 1.94 -4.52 -25.78
C TRP A 249 2.10 -5.22 -27.10
N ASP A 250 1.42 -4.74 -28.15
CA ASP A 250 1.53 -5.27 -29.50
C ASP A 250 2.94 -5.09 -30.09
N LYS A 251 3.50 -3.86 -29.95
CA LYS A 251 4.83 -3.52 -30.49
C LYS A 251 5.95 -4.40 -29.91
N LEU A 252 5.84 -4.75 -28.64
CA LEU A 252 6.82 -5.59 -27.94
C LEU A 252 6.42 -7.09 -27.92
N SER A 253 5.29 -7.46 -28.53
CA SER A 253 4.74 -8.81 -28.51
C SER A 253 4.67 -9.38 -27.08
N LEU A 254 4.19 -8.56 -26.14
CA LEU A 254 4.10 -8.97 -24.74
C LEU A 254 2.97 -9.98 -24.55
N ARG A 255 3.17 -10.88 -23.58
CA ARG A 255 2.19 -11.91 -23.22
C ARG A 255 0.88 -11.28 -22.80
N ARG A 256 -0.22 -11.85 -23.29
CA ARG A 256 -1.58 -11.53 -22.88
C ARG A 256 -2.17 -12.71 -22.13
N GLU A 257 -2.76 -12.44 -21.01
CA GLU A 257 -3.47 -13.41 -20.18
C GLU A 257 -4.59 -12.74 -19.41
N ALA A 258 -5.64 -13.51 -19.11
CA ALA A 258 -6.62 -13.08 -18.11
C ALA A 258 -5.95 -12.89 -16.74
N THR A 259 -6.51 -12.01 -15.95
CA THR A 259 -6.12 -11.60 -14.59
C THR A 259 -5.29 -12.62 -13.81
N VAL A 260 -4.13 -12.23 -13.32
CA VAL A 260 -3.34 -13.05 -12.37
C VAL A 260 -4.10 -13.12 -11.06
N SER A 261 -4.71 -14.26 -10.77
CA SER A 261 -5.32 -14.48 -9.45
C SER A 261 -4.22 -14.56 -8.40
N THR A 262 -4.45 -13.93 -7.25
CA THR A 262 -3.62 -14.07 -6.06
C THR A 262 -3.68 -15.50 -5.53
N SER A 263 -3.04 -16.45 -6.21
CA SER A 263 -2.75 -17.70 -5.54
C SER A 263 -1.67 -17.40 -4.49
N ASN A 264 -1.97 -17.70 -3.22
CA ASN A 264 -1.12 -17.51 -2.03
C ASN A 264 0.32 -18.03 -2.16
N SER A 265 0.67 -18.69 -3.25
CA SER A 265 1.97 -19.33 -3.47
C SER A 265 3.06 -18.42 -4.04
N GLN A 266 2.72 -17.29 -4.66
CA GLN A 266 3.73 -16.39 -5.26
C GLN A 266 4.15 -15.24 -4.36
N VAL A 267 3.27 -14.74 -3.49
CA VAL A 267 3.58 -13.63 -2.57
C VAL A 267 4.48 -14.06 -1.41
N SER A 268 4.59 -15.37 -1.12
CA SER A 268 5.42 -15.92 -0.03
C SER A 268 6.94 -15.80 -0.25
N LYS A 269 7.42 -15.23 -1.35
CA LYS A 269 8.85 -15.11 -1.67
C LYS A 269 9.44 -13.71 -1.45
N ILE A 270 8.69 -12.79 -0.87
CA ILE A 270 9.08 -11.36 -0.83
C ILE A 270 10.00 -11.01 0.36
N TYR A 271 10.19 -11.90 1.34
CA TYR A 271 11.02 -11.58 2.52
C TYR A 271 12.01 -12.68 2.86
#